data_c72d9126220d731445461fbd9b40a449
#
_entry.id   c72d9126220d731445461fbd9b40a449
#
_cell.length_a   1.000
_cell.length_b   1.000
_cell.length_c   1.000
_cell.angle_alpha   90.00
_cell.angle_beta   90.00
_cell.angle_gamma   90.00
#
_symmetry.space_group_name_H-M   'P 1'
#
loop_
_entity.id
_entity.type
_entity.pdbx_description
1 polymer ?
#
loop_
_entity_poly.entity_id
_entity_poly.type
_entity_poly.pdbx_seq_one_letter_code
_entity_poly.pdbx_strand_id
1 'polypeptide(L)'
;MRKRFQTIAILSVTIVAMVAGGRKALEVTASAQAGAALTQIPRFRAEGSWAKLPGKWIMAIVSSTWIDEQDHLWVLQRPGTLSAAEKPKAAPPVLEFDAQGNFIQAWGGPGAGYDWPETEHGIYIDPKGFVWIGGNGNDDQILKFTKAGKFVMQIGKGGQKKTNGDTKNVWEPADVFVYAKTNELFVADGYGNKRIIVFDADTGAFKRMWGAFGSMPIDDPPAPAGPPQQPMGPDGASQFVPPVHAVKVSTDGLVYVADRGGRRVQVFTIAGKFVNQVFIGRECHAPDCGNGQTAAGIAFSPDPEQRYLYVANRSQAQIMIFNRKTLEFLDSFGSWGSAAGQFGTLHHLSVDSKGNLYTAEVTPLKPENRRVQKFTFTGFVPMPTVIKNK
;
A
#
# COMPACT_ATOMS: atom_id res chain seq x y z
N MET A 1 -43.75 -49.36 -30.20
CA MET A 1 -43.14 -48.93 -28.91
C MET A 1 -41.62 -49.09 -28.94
N ARG A 2 -40.89 -48.39 -29.77
CA ARG A 2 -39.40 -48.43 -29.81
C ARG A 2 -38.81 -47.16 -30.38
N LYS A 3 -39.10 -46.00 -29.76
CA LYS A 3 -38.44 -44.73 -30.12
C LYS A 3 -38.30 -43.71 -28.95
N ARG A 4 -38.31 -44.15 -27.69
CA ARG A 4 -38.18 -43.23 -26.55
C ARG A 4 -36.98 -43.42 -25.64
N PHE A 5 -36.06 -44.34 -25.95
CA PHE A 5 -34.91 -44.62 -25.06
C PHE A 5 -33.55 -44.16 -25.58
N GLN A 6 -33.48 -43.57 -26.79
CA GLN A 6 -32.19 -43.13 -27.33
C GLN A 6 -31.87 -41.62 -27.10
N THR A 7 -32.83 -40.79 -26.66
CA THR A 7 -32.63 -39.36 -26.50
C THR A 7 -32.11 -38.95 -25.12
N ILE A 8 -32.21 -39.83 -24.11
CA ILE A 8 -31.77 -39.54 -22.74
C ILE A 8 -30.28 -39.87 -22.52
N ALA A 9 -29.72 -40.81 -23.28
CA ALA A 9 -28.29 -41.18 -23.15
C ALA A 9 -27.31 -40.15 -23.76
N ILE A 10 -27.75 -39.34 -24.72
CA ILE A 10 -26.89 -38.35 -25.37
C ILE A 10 -26.79 -37.07 -24.51
N LEU A 11 -27.81 -36.73 -23.74
CA LEU A 11 -27.78 -35.50 -22.92
C LEU A 11 -26.88 -35.63 -21.67
N SER A 12 -26.79 -36.85 -21.09
CA SER A 12 -25.93 -37.10 -19.92
C SER A 12 -24.42 -37.13 -20.25
N VAL A 13 -24.06 -37.57 -21.45
CA VAL A 13 -22.64 -37.62 -21.86
C VAL A 13 -22.10 -36.21 -22.19
N THR A 14 -22.95 -35.32 -22.74
CA THR A 14 -22.53 -33.95 -23.09
C THR A 14 -22.31 -33.08 -21.85
N ILE A 15 -23.11 -33.27 -20.80
CA ILE A 15 -22.97 -32.51 -19.54
C ILE A 15 -21.72 -32.97 -18.77
N VAL A 16 -21.41 -34.26 -18.74
CA VAL A 16 -20.19 -34.76 -18.07
C VAL A 16 -18.92 -34.34 -18.82
N ALA A 17 -18.96 -34.27 -20.16
CA ALA A 17 -17.81 -33.77 -20.94
C ALA A 17 -17.53 -32.26 -20.76
N MET A 18 -18.56 -31.43 -20.60
CA MET A 18 -18.40 -30.00 -20.32
C MET A 18 -17.84 -29.74 -18.92
N VAL A 19 -18.25 -30.50 -17.91
CA VAL A 19 -17.73 -30.36 -16.55
C VAL A 19 -16.27 -30.85 -16.45
N ALA A 20 -15.90 -31.88 -17.16
CA ALA A 20 -14.51 -32.36 -17.22
C ALA A 20 -13.61 -31.41 -18.02
N GLY A 21 -14.11 -30.83 -19.12
CA GLY A 21 -13.41 -29.83 -19.90
C GLY A 21 -13.19 -28.52 -19.16
N GLY A 22 -14.20 -28.07 -18.41
CA GLY A 22 -14.11 -26.86 -17.58
C GLY A 22 -13.10 -26.98 -16.43
N ARG A 23 -13.01 -28.11 -15.78
CA ARG A 23 -12.00 -28.36 -14.74
C ARG A 23 -10.58 -28.42 -15.29
N LYS A 24 -10.35 -29.05 -16.41
CA LYS A 24 -9.03 -29.07 -17.06
C LYS A 24 -8.59 -27.70 -17.56
N ALA A 25 -9.52 -26.88 -18.07
CA ALA A 25 -9.22 -25.51 -18.47
C ALA A 25 -8.85 -24.60 -17.27
N LEU A 26 -9.51 -24.80 -16.12
CA LEU A 26 -9.18 -24.08 -14.88
C LEU A 26 -7.86 -24.55 -14.24
N GLU A 27 -7.54 -25.83 -14.33
CA GLU A 27 -6.25 -26.37 -13.86
C GLU A 27 -5.09 -25.96 -14.76
N VAL A 28 -5.29 -25.90 -16.06
CA VAL A 28 -4.27 -25.43 -17.03
C VAL A 28 -4.02 -23.92 -16.87
N THR A 29 -5.05 -23.11 -16.59
CA THR A 29 -4.85 -21.68 -16.29
C THR A 29 -4.19 -21.46 -14.95
N ALA A 30 -4.45 -22.26 -13.93
CA ALA A 30 -3.77 -22.16 -12.63
C ALA A 30 -2.30 -22.60 -12.69
N SER A 31 -1.96 -23.59 -13.50
CA SER A 31 -0.55 -24.04 -13.66
C SER A 31 0.27 -23.19 -14.62
N ALA A 32 -0.35 -22.52 -15.58
CA ALA A 32 0.33 -21.57 -16.48
C ALA A 32 0.68 -20.23 -15.80
N GLN A 33 0.17 -20.00 -14.60
CA GLN A 33 0.46 -18.81 -13.78
C GLN A 33 1.67 -18.98 -12.85
N ALA A 34 2.36 -20.11 -12.87
CA ALA A 34 3.72 -20.22 -12.35
C ALA A 34 4.62 -19.41 -13.29
N GLY A 35 4.72 -18.11 -13.06
CA GLY A 35 5.32 -17.14 -13.94
C GLY A 35 6.74 -17.52 -14.32
N ALA A 36 7.12 -17.27 -15.58
CA ALA A 36 8.49 -17.36 -16.00
C ALA A 36 9.40 -16.65 -15.00
N ALA A 37 10.49 -17.28 -14.60
CA ALA A 37 11.46 -16.69 -13.70
C ALA A 37 11.92 -15.34 -14.27
N LEU A 38 11.89 -14.29 -13.47
CA LEU A 38 12.43 -13.01 -13.90
C LEU A 38 13.95 -13.16 -14.09
N THR A 39 14.46 -12.64 -15.17
CA THR A 39 15.89 -12.72 -15.50
C THR A 39 16.61 -11.38 -15.33
N GLN A 40 15.85 -10.34 -15.00
CA GLN A 40 16.33 -8.97 -14.92
C GLN A 40 15.83 -8.27 -13.66
N ILE A 41 16.57 -7.29 -13.19
CA ILE A 41 16.27 -6.45 -12.02
C ILE A 41 16.26 -4.98 -12.44
N PRO A 42 15.23 -4.18 -12.10
CA PRO A 42 15.21 -2.75 -12.37
C PRO A 42 16.28 -2.01 -11.57
N ARG A 43 16.88 -0.98 -12.17
CA ARG A 43 17.90 -0.11 -11.56
C ARG A 43 17.42 1.33 -11.50
N PHE A 44 17.88 2.04 -10.47
CA PHE A 44 17.43 3.37 -10.17
C PHE A 44 18.60 4.30 -9.82
N ARG A 45 18.43 5.58 -10.15
CA ARG A 45 19.31 6.67 -9.74
C ARG A 45 18.53 7.66 -8.87
N ALA A 46 19.00 7.93 -7.66
CA ALA A 46 18.35 8.86 -6.74
C ALA A 46 18.51 10.32 -7.17
N GLU A 47 17.43 11.09 -7.03
CA GLU A 47 17.37 12.54 -7.21
C GLU A 47 16.79 13.16 -5.94
N GLY A 48 17.65 13.73 -5.08
CA GLY A 48 17.26 14.11 -3.72
C GLY A 48 16.37 15.35 -3.59
N SER A 49 16.34 16.25 -4.57
CA SER A 49 15.61 17.53 -4.53
C SER A 49 14.84 17.75 -5.81
N TRP A 50 13.89 16.86 -6.07
CA TRP A 50 13.12 16.88 -7.30
C TRP A 50 11.90 17.81 -7.26
N ALA A 51 11.14 17.85 -6.16
CA ALA A 51 9.95 18.68 -6.01
C ALA A 51 10.32 20.14 -5.78
N LYS A 52 9.88 21.04 -6.68
CA LYS A 52 10.16 22.48 -6.67
C LYS A 52 9.05 23.23 -5.93
N LEU A 53 9.14 23.24 -4.61
CA LEU A 53 8.18 23.96 -3.78
C LEU A 53 8.36 25.49 -3.94
N PRO A 54 7.27 26.31 -4.06
CA PRO A 54 7.36 27.75 -4.06
C PRO A 54 8.12 28.29 -2.84
N GLY A 55 9.04 29.24 -3.06
CA GLY A 55 9.97 29.73 -2.02
C GLY A 55 9.33 30.42 -0.80
N LYS A 56 8.03 30.71 -0.85
CA LYS A 56 7.26 31.20 0.29
C LYS A 56 6.92 30.12 1.32
N TRP A 57 7.08 28.84 0.97
CA TRP A 57 6.65 27.69 1.76
C TRP A 57 7.80 26.80 2.22
N ILE A 58 7.57 26.12 3.34
CA ILE A 58 8.41 25.06 3.88
C ILE A 58 7.62 23.76 3.84
N MET A 59 8.23 22.72 3.29
CA MET A 59 7.69 21.36 3.36
C MET A 59 7.89 20.81 4.77
N ALA A 60 6.85 20.21 5.32
CA ALA A 60 6.91 19.49 6.58
C ALA A 60 7.25 18.01 6.36
N ILE A 61 7.06 17.16 7.36
CA ILE A 61 7.19 15.71 7.24
C ILE A 61 6.24 15.19 6.17
N VAL A 62 6.77 14.47 5.18
CA VAL A 62 5.98 13.87 4.10
C VAL A 62 5.51 12.49 4.54
N SER A 63 4.20 12.31 4.74
CA SER A 63 3.63 11.04 5.17
C SER A 63 3.35 10.09 4.01
N SER A 64 2.90 10.60 2.87
CA SER A 64 2.55 9.74 1.74
C SER A 64 2.72 10.46 0.39
N THR A 65 2.87 9.65 -0.66
CA THR A 65 2.90 10.09 -2.06
C THR A 65 2.01 9.20 -2.91
N TRP A 66 1.43 9.79 -3.96
CA TRP A 66 0.74 9.06 -5.02
C TRP A 66 1.02 9.69 -6.38
N ILE A 67 1.08 8.87 -7.43
CA ILE A 67 1.17 9.32 -8.81
C ILE A 67 -0.20 9.09 -9.48
N ASP A 68 -0.73 10.12 -10.12
CA ASP A 68 -1.98 10.02 -10.87
C ASP A 68 -1.77 9.64 -12.36
N GLU A 69 -2.84 9.58 -13.12
CA GLU A 69 -2.85 9.17 -14.52
C GLU A 69 -2.09 10.12 -15.47
N GLN A 70 -1.82 11.36 -15.03
CA GLN A 70 -1.02 12.34 -15.77
C GLN A 70 0.47 12.30 -15.38
N ASP A 71 0.90 11.33 -14.59
CA ASP A 71 2.20 11.28 -13.94
C ASP A 71 2.45 12.48 -12.98
N HIS A 72 1.38 13.11 -12.47
CA HIS A 72 1.52 14.13 -11.44
C HIS A 72 1.75 13.49 -10.08
N LEU A 73 2.70 14.04 -9.34
CA LEU A 73 2.96 13.62 -7.97
C LEU A 73 2.05 14.37 -6.99
N TRP A 74 1.25 13.63 -6.27
CA TRP A 74 0.48 14.09 -5.12
C TRP A 74 1.23 13.76 -3.84
N VAL A 75 1.37 14.76 -2.97
CA VAL A 75 2.10 14.66 -1.70
C VAL A 75 1.16 15.00 -0.57
N LEU A 76 1.13 14.16 0.45
CA LEU A 76 0.51 14.46 1.73
C LEU A 76 1.62 14.71 2.76
N GLN A 77 1.57 15.87 3.41
CA GLN A 77 2.54 16.26 4.43
C GLN A 77 1.84 16.67 5.72
N ARG A 78 2.61 16.80 6.80
CA ARG A 78 2.16 17.11 8.14
C ARG A 78 2.59 18.51 8.59
N PRO A 79 1.88 19.60 8.23
CA PRO A 79 2.27 20.98 8.60
C PRO A 79 2.37 21.18 10.11
N GLY A 80 1.60 20.43 10.89
CA GLY A 80 1.62 20.44 12.36
C GLY A 80 2.98 20.06 12.97
N THR A 81 3.85 19.38 12.22
CA THR A 81 5.18 18.94 12.68
C THR A 81 6.28 20.01 12.58
N LEU A 82 5.98 21.14 11.94
CA LEU A 82 6.90 22.27 11.87
C LEU A 82 7.01 22.98 13.24
N SER A 83 8.18 23.51 13.52
CA SER A 83 8.40 24.36 14.71
C SER A 83 7.52 25.61 14.70
N ALA A 84 7.28 26.21 15.85
CA ALA A 84 6.49 27.44 15.94
C ALA A 84 7.01 28.57 15.02
N ALA A 85 8.33 28.66 14.85
CA ALA A 85 8.97 29.64 13.97
C ALA A 85 8.76 29.35 12.47
N GLU A 86 8.61 28.09 12.09
CA GLU A 86 8.42 27.65 10.70
C GLU A 86 6.95 27.62 10.27
N LYS A 87 6.02 27.36 11.21
CA LYS A 87 4.57 27.25 10.94
C LYS A 87 3.97 28.35 10.06
N PRO A 88 4.35 29.64 10.19
CA PRO A 88 3.82 30.69 9.31
C PRO A 88 4.18 30.51 7.83
N LYS A 89 5.19 29.70 7.53
CA LYS A 89 5.62 29.35 6.17
C LYS A 89 5.25 27.93 5.76
N ALA A 90 4.42 27.24 6.53
CA ALA A 90 4.00 25.88 6.21
C ALA A 90 3.28 25.84 4.85
N ALA A 91 3.67 24.92 3.98
CA ALA A 91 2.84 24.58 2.83
C ALA A 91 1.54 23.90 3.30
N PRO A 92 0.41 23.99 2.54
CA PRO A 92 -0.80 23.23 2.82
C PRO A 92 -0.54 21.73 2.84
N PRO A 93 -1.40 20.92 3.51
CA PRO A 93 -1.19 19.47 3.68
C PRO A 93 -1.10 18.69 2.37
N VAL A 94 -1.87 19.06 1.35
CA VAL A 94 -1.89 18.41 0.03
C VAL A 94 -1.17 19.28 -0.98
N LEU A 95 -0.23 18.69 -1.70
CA LEU A 95 0.55 19.34 -2.76
C LEU A 95 0.48 18.51 -4.02
N GLU A 96 0.40 19.18 -5.18
CA GLU A 96 0.50 18.55 -6.50
C GLU A 96 1.67 19.14 -7.29
N PHE A 97 2.43 18.27 -7.94
CA PHE A 97 3.56 18.61 -8.82
C PHE A 97 3.40 17.89 -10.16
N ASP A 98 3.81 18.54 -11.24
CA ASP A 98 3.86 17.89 -12.55
C ASP A 98 5.00 16.84 -12.64
N ALA A 99 5.06 16.11 -13.75
CA ALA A 99 6.07 15.08 -14.00
C ALA A 99 7.53 15.63 -14.03
N GLN A 100 7.72 16.95 -14.09
CA GLN A 100 9.01 17.63 -14.02
C GLN A 100 9.31 18.20 -12.63
N GLY A 101 8.41 18.00 -11.66
CA GLY A 101 8.53 18.49 -10.29
C GLY A 101 8.15 19.95 -10.12
N ASN A 102 7.53 20.59 -11.10
CA ASN A 102 7.03 21.94 -10.94
C ASN A 102 5.72 21.91 -10.14
N PHE A 103 5.58 22.88 -9.24
CA PHE A 103 4.39 23.01 -8.41
C PHE A 103 3.16 23.38 -9.26
N ILE A 104 2.04 22.70 -9.02
CA ILE A 104 0.74 22.95 -9.65
C ILE A 104 -0.22 23.61 -8.67
N GLN A 105 -0.54 22.95 -7.57
CA GLN A 105 -1.50 23.44 -6.59
C GLN A 105 -1.24 22.89 -5.19
N ALA A 106 -1.87 23.55 -4.20
CA ALA A 106 -1.89 23.07 -2.82
C ALA A 106 -3.20 23.44 -2.13
N TRP A 107 -3.69 22.54 -1.28
CA TRP A 107 -4.90 22.74 -0.51
C TRP A 107 -4.96 21.81 0.72
N GLY A 108 -6.04 21.85 1.48
CA GLY A 108 -6.30 20.98 2.63
C GLY A 108 -6.19 21.71 3.96
N GLY A 109 -6.51 20.99 5.00
CA GLY A 109 -6.69 21.51 6.35
C GLY A 109 -8.15 21.52 6.77
N PRO A 110 -8.45 21.94 8.03
CA PRO A 110 -9.79 21.99 8.56
C PRO A 110 -10.74 22.80 7.69
N GLY A 111 -11.98 22.34 7.54
CA GLY A 111 -13.02 22.98 6.75
C GLY A 111 -14.42 22.59 7.18
N ALA A 112 -15.44 23.12 6.52
CA ALA A 112 -16.82 22.85 6.86
C ALA A 112 -17.29 21.50 6.33
N GLY A 113 -17.99 20.73 7.14
CA GLY A 113 -18.68 19.50 6.76
C GLY A 113 -17.84 18.24 6.78
N TYR A 114 -16.59 18.29 7.24
CA TYR A 114 -15.73 17.13 7.43
C TYR A 114 -14.75 17.32 8.59
N ASP A 115 -14.21 16.19 9.09
CA ASP A 115 -13.20 16.16 10.13
C ASP A 115 -11.82 15.97 9.46
N TRP A 116 -11.01 17.04 9.35
CA TRP A 116 -9.65 16.93 8.81
C TRP A 116 -8.77 16.11 9.77
N PRO A 117 -7.90 15.20 9.25
CA PRO A 117 -7.02 14.41 10.11
C PRO A 117 -6.15 15.27 11.03
N GLU A 118 -6.04 14.88 12.30
CA GLU A 118 -5.09 15.46 13.24
C GLU A 118 -3.65 15.15 12.84
N THR A 119 -3.44 13.93 12.31
CA THR A 119 -2.15 13.47 11.79
C THR A 119 -2.33 12.83 10.42
N GLU A 120 -2.08 13.59 9.36
CA GLU A 120 -2.22 13.14 7.98
C GLU A 120 -1.33 11.90 7.72
N HIS A 121 -1.89 10.85 7.06
CA HIS A 121 -1.14 9.61 6.87
C HIS A 121 -1.10 9.10 5.43
N GLY A 122 -2.22 8.70 4.86
CA GLY A 122 -2.29 8.14 3.51
C GLY A 122 -2.98 9.07 2.51
N ILE A 123 -2.47 9.17 1.27
CA ILE A 123 -3.12 9.83 0.14
C ILE A 123 -3.20 8.88 -1.05
N TYR A 124 -4.34 8.91 -1.74
CA TYR A 124 -4.56 8.14 -2.95
C TYR A 124 -5.45 8.93 -3.92
N ILE A 125 -5.10 8.93 -5.20
CA ILE A 125 -5.95 9.48 -6.27
C ILE A 125 -6.57 8.32 -7.03
N ASP A 126 -7.90 8.26 -7.02
CA ASP A 126 -8.61 7.16 -7.66
C ASP A 126 -8.74 7.35 -9.18
N PRO A 127 -9.07 6.30 -9.95
CA PRO A 127 -9.20 6.37 -11.40
C PRO A 127 -10.31 7.32 -11.91
N LYS A 128 -11.20 7.80 -11.02
CA LYS A 128 -12.20 8.83 -11.32
C LYS A 128 -11.70 10.24 -11.03
N GLY A 129 -10.45 10.38 -10.52
CA GLY A 129 -9.83 11.66 -10.18
C GLY A 129 -10.24 12.21 -8.82
N PHE A 130 -10.72 11.38 -7.89
CA PHE A 130 -10.94 11.81 -6.51
C PHE A 130 -9.72 11.54 -5.65
N VAL A 131 -9.48 12.45 -4.71
CA VAL A 131 -8.40 12.36 -3.72
C VAL A 131 -8.97 11.79 -2.42
N TRP A 132 -8.36 10.70 -1.96
CA TRP A 132 -8.69 10.04 -0.72
C TRP A 132 -7.61 10.27 0.32
N ILE A 133 -8.00 10.62 1.55
CA ILE A 133 -7.07 10.95 2.64
C ILE A 133 -7.49 10.22 3.91
N GLY A 134 -6.51 9.61 4.60
CA GLY A 134 -6.65 9.04 5.93
C GLY A 134 -5.64 9.64 6.90
N GLY A 135 -5.84 9.39 8.20
CA GLY A 135 -4.95 9.85 9.26
C GLY A 135 -4.76 8.82 10.36
N ASN A 136 -3.74 9.01 11.20
CA ASN A 136 -3.37 8.10 12.28
C ASN A 136 -3.13 8.77 13.64
N GLY A 137 -3.72 9.95 13.85
CA GLY A 137 -3.64 10.69 15.10
C GLY A 137 -5.02 10.88 15.70
N ASN A 138 -5.60 9.86 16.35
CA ASN A 138 -6.97 9.88 16.83
C ASN A 138 -8.01 10.11 15.72
N ASP A 139 -7.64 9.73 14.51
CA ASP A 139 -8.38 9.94 13.28
C ASP A 139 -9.18 8.68 12.94
N ASP A 140 -10.48 8.82 12.77
CA ASP A 140 -11.42 7.71 12.65
C ASP A 140 -12.25 7.81 11.38
N GLN A 141 -11.72 8.57 10.42
CA GLN A 141 -12.39 8.89 9.17
C GLN A 141 -11.47 8.76 7.96
N ILE A 142 -12.09 8.57 6.84
CA ILE A 142 -11.49 8.68 5.51
C ILE A 142 -12.24 9.77 4.78
N LEU A 143 -11.51 10.69 4.17
CA LEU A 143 -12.06 11.82 3.43
C LEU A 143 -11.89 11.64 1.92
N LYS A 144 -12.89 12.03 1.16
CA LYS A 144 -12.89 12.07 -0.30
C LYS A 144 -13.06 13.51 -0.78
N PHE A 145 -12.18 13.95 -1.67
CA PHE A 145 -12.19 15.27 -2.29
C PHE A 145 -12.09 15.18 -3.80
N THR A 146 -12.47 16.24 -4.51
CA THR A 146 -12.03 16.43 -5.90
C THR A 146 -10.54 16.79 -5.93
N LYS A 147 -9.88 16.70 -7.10
CA LYS A 147 -8.48 17.16 -7.26
C LYS A 147 -8.30 18.64 -6.85
N ALA A 148 -9.33 19.48 -7.03
CA ALA A 148 -9.32 20.89 -6.63
C ALA A 148 -9.60 21.13 -5.13
N GLY A 149 -9.65 20.08 -4.30
CA GLY A 149 -9.84 20.20 -2.85
C GLY A 149 -11.28 20.43 -2.39
N LYS A 150 -12.29 20.26 -3.27
CA LYS A 150 -13.69 20.33 -2.86
C LYS A 150 -14.09 19.03 -2.16
N PHE A 151 -14.61 19.11 -0.93
CA PHE A 151 -15.12 17.98 -0.16
C PHE A 151 -16.26 17.26 -0.89
N VAL A 152 -16.25 15.93 -0.86
CA VAL A 152 -17.24 15.06 -1.49
C VAL A 152 -17.91 14.16 -0.46
N MET A 153 -17.13 13.44 0.36
CA MET A 153 -17.66 12.43 1.27
C MET A 153 -16.69 12.15 2.41
N GLN A 154 -17.24 11.74 3.56
CA GLN A 154 -16.50 11.20 4.69
C GLN A 154 -17.05 9.82 5.05
N ILE A 155 -16.18 8.84 5.28
CA ILE A 155 -16.49 7.52 5.84
C ILE A 155 -15.93 7.49 7.26
N GLY A 156 -16.75 7.08 8.23
CA GLY A 156 -16.40 7.14 9.65
C GLY A 156 -16.52 8.54 10.24
N LYS A 157 -16.21 8.68 11.52
CA LYS A 157 -16.30 9.94 12.26
C LYS A 157 -15.30 9.97 13.41
N GLY A 158 -14.55 11.06 13.54
CA GLY A 158 -13.60 11.27 14.62
C GLY A 158 -14.19 11.05 16.01
N GLY A 159 -13.44 10.42 16.90
CA GLY A 159 -13.82 10.18 18.28
C GLY A 159 -14.91 9.12 18.53
N GLN A 160 -15.37 8.40 17.50
CA GLN A 160 -16.32 7.30 17.68
C GLN A 160 -15.63 6.05 18.24
N LYS A 161 -16.36 5.28 19.05
CA LYS A 161 -15.86 3.99 19.52
C LYS A 161 -15.70 3.04 18.33
N LYS A 162 -14.55 2.41 18.22
CA LYS A 162 -14.15 1.56 17.12
C LYS A 162 -13.73 0.20 17.62
N THR A 163 -14.05 -0.81 16.86
CA THR A 163 -13.62 -2.19 17.09
C THR A 163 -13.31 -2.81 15.75
N ASN A 164 -12.63 -3.94 15.76
CA ASN A 164 -12.39 -4.70 14.54
C ASN A 164 -13.68 -5.21 13.87
N GLY A 165 -14.79 -5.26 14.58
CA GLY A 165 -16.11 -5.63 14.05
C GLY A 165 -16.96 -4.45 13.55
N ASP A 166 -16.55 -3.18 13.73
CA ASP A 166 -17.33 -2.01 13.30
C ASP A 166 -17.37 -1.91 11.77
N THR A 167 -18.56 -1.79 11.19
CA THR A 167 -18.76 -1.72 9.74
C THR A 167 -19.00 -0.29 9.22
N LYS A 168 -19.04 0.69 10.11
CA LYS A 168 -19.31 2.11 9.79
C LYS A 168 -18.11 3.01 10.00
N ASN A 169 -17.29 2.70 11.00
CA ASN A 169 -16.14 3.50 11.39
C ASN A 169 -14.85 2.74 11.13
N VAL A 170 -13.79 3.49 10.97
CA VAL A 170 -12.40 3.04 10.94
C VAL A 170 -11.70 3.52 12.22
N TRP A 171 -10.49 3.04 12.47
CA TRP A 171 -9.69 3.49 13.60
C TRP A 171 -8.23 3.68 13.15
N GLU A 172 -7.88 4.95 12.94
CA GLU A 172 -6.55 5.36 12.48
C GLU A 172 -6.12 4.64 11.19
N PRO A 173 -6.89 4.83 10.08
CA PRO A 173 -6.61 4.18 8.80
C PRO A 173 -5.30 4.67 8.20
N ALA A 174 -4.45 3.73 7.80
CA ALA A 174 -3.11 4.03 7.30
C ALA A 174 -3.07 4.33 5.80
N ASP A 175 -3.77 3.55 4.98
CA ASP A 175 -3.72 3.63 3.52
C ASP A 175 -5.03 3.19 2.89
N VAL A 176 -5.28 3.67 1.68
CA VAL A 176 -6.47 3.33 0.91
C VAL A 176 -6.13 3.06 -0.55
N PHE A 177 -6.98 2.28 -1.22
CA PHE A 177 -6.86 2.01 -2.65
C PHE A 177 -8.24 1.72 -3.25
N VAL A 178 -8.59 2.36 -4.36
CA VAL A 178 -9.81 2.04 -5.11
C VAL A 178 -9.48 1.10 -6.28
N TYR A 179 -10.07 -0.08 -6.27
CA TYR A 179 -9.93 -1.01 -7.39
C TYR A 179 -10.94 -0.68 -8.48
N ALA A 180 -10.45 -0.17 -9.61
CA ALA A 180 -11.28 0.36 -10.70
C ALA A 180 -12.31 -0.63 -11.23
N LYS A 181 -11.97 -1.93 -11.35
CA LYS A 181 -12.85 -2.95 -11.94
C LYS A 181 -14.13 -3.20 -11.15
N THR A 182 -14.11 -3.00 -9.83
CA THR A 182 -15.25 -3.23 -8.95
C THR A 182 -15.73 -1.97 -8.24
N ASN A 183 -15.04 -0.85 -8.44
CA ASN A 183 -15.27 0.43 -7.76
C ASN A 183 -15.31 0.28 -6.22
N GLU A 184 -14.39 -0.53 -5.68
CA GLU A 184 -14.30 -0.83 -4.26
C GLU A 184 -13.10 -0.13 -3.63
N LEU A 185 -13.36 0.54 -2.51
CA LEU A 185 -12.36 1.18 -1.67
C LEU A 185 -11.85 0.17 -0.63
N PHE A 186 -10.61 -0.27 -0.78
CA PHE A 186 -9.89 -1.08 0.18
C PHE A 186 -9.15 -0.17 1.16
N VAL A 187 -9.27 -0.44 2.44
CA VAL A 187 -8.68 0.37 3.51
C VAL A 187 -7.80 -0.51 4.38
N ALA A 188 -6.55 -0.12 4.55
CA ALA A 188 -5.68 -0.63 5.61
C ALA A 188 -6.04 0.08 6.92
N ASP A 189 -7.02 -0.47 7.63
CA ASP A 189 -7.54 0.05 8.89
C ASP A 189 -6.71 -0.53 10.04
N GLY A 190 -5.53 0.10 10.30
CA GLY A 190 -4.45 -0.65 10.88
C GLY A 190 -3.68 -0.08 12.05
N TYR A 191 -3.73 1.20 12.42
CA TYR A 191 -3.05 1.69 13.62
C TYR A 191 -3.84 1.35 14.88
N GLY A 192 -5.15 1.56 14.84
CA GLY A 192 -6.04 1.20 15.93
C GLY A 192 -6.68 -0.18 15.75
N ASN A 193 -7.12 -0.52 14.54
CA ASN A 193 -7.66 -1.83 14.17
C ASN A 193 -6.59 -2.74 13.53
N LYS A 194 -6.99 -3.98 13.19
CA LYS A 194 -6.11 -5.03 12.63
C LYS A 194 -6.77 -5.69 11.42
N ARG A 195 -7.19 -4.87 10.43
CA ARG A 195 -8.01 -5.39 9.35
C ARG A 195 -7.79 -4.66 8.02
N ILE A 196 -8.19 -5.32 6.96
CA ILE A 196 -8.62 -4.69 5.73
C ILE A 196 -10.14 -4.58 5.77
N ILE A 197 -10.68 -3.39 5.54
CA ILE A 197 -12.11 -3.17 5.38
C ILE A 197 -12.40 -2.58 4.01
N VAL A 198 -13.50 -2.99 3.39
CA VAL A 198 -13.85 -2.63 2.02
C VAL A 198 -15.19 -1.95 1.99
N PHE A 199 -15.22 -0.80 1.33
CA PHE A 199 -16.42 -0.01 1.10
C PHE A 199 -16.69 0.14 -0.40
N ASP A 200 -17.89 0.55 -0.74
CA ASP A 200 -18.20 1.06 -2.07
C ASP A 200 -17.63 2.49 -2.21
N ALA A 201 -16.85 2.75 -3.25
CA ALA A 201 -16.12 4.02 -3.40
C ALA A 201 -17.02 5.23 -3.75
N ASP A 202 -18.26 5.01 -4.18
CA ASP A 202 -19.19 6.10 -4.49
C ASP A 202 -20.11 6.42 -3.31
N THR A 203 -20.51 5.41 -2.54
CA THR A 203 -21.53 5.55 -1.48
C THR A 203 -20.98 5.44 -0.07
N GLY A 204 -19.77 4.90 0.14
CA GLY A 204 -19.24 4.58 1.45
C GLY A 204 -19.89 3.37 2.12
N ALA A 205 -20.73 2.61 1.41
CA ALA A 205 -21.41 1.44 1.97
C ALA A 205 -20.40 0.31 2.24
N PHE A 206 -20.47 -0.29 3.44
CA PHE A 206 -19.66 -1.45 3.81
C PHE A 206 -19.93 -2.64 2.87
N LYS A 207 -18.88 -3.35 2.48
CA LYS A 207 -18.97 -4.57 1.69
C LYS A 207 -18.46 -5.82 2.41
N ARG A 208 -17.26 -5.78 2.95
CA ARG A 208 -16.60 -6.89 3.67
C ARG A 208 -15.37 -6.43 4.40
N MET A 209 -14.81 -7.31 5.24
CA MET A 209 -13.53 -7.09 5.93
C MET A 209 -12.86 -8.44 6.22
N TRP A 210 -11.56 -8.41 6.50
CA TRP A 210 -10.79 -9.56 6.95
C TRP A 210 -9.52 -9.14 7.68
N GLY A 211 -9.02 -10.05 8.52
CA GLY A 211 -7.74 -9.98 9.20
C GLY A 211 -6.65 -10.79 8.51
N ALA A 212 -5.55 -11.05 9.20
CA ALA A 212 -4.48 -11.89 8.69
C ALA A 212 -5.00 -13.27 8.30
N PHE A 213 -4.40 -13.86 7.25
CA PHE A 213 -4.77 -15.14 6.68
C PHE A 213 -6.24 -15.25 6.21
N GLY A 214 -6.92 -14.11 6.03
CA GLY A 214 -8.34 -14.06 5.63
C GLY A 214 -9.30 -14.42 6.77
N SER A 215 -8.82 -14.47 8.00
CA SER A 215 -9.65 -14.75 9.18
C SER A 215 -10.49 -13.51 9.55
N MET A 216 -11.53 -13.71 10.37
CA MET A 216 -12.27 -12.58 10.94
C MET A 216 -11.35 -11.80 11.88
N PRO A 217 -11.25 -10.48 11.75
CA PRO A 217 -10.49 -9.67 12.68
C PRO A 217 -11.17 -9.67 14.05
N ILE A 218 -10.38 -9.81 15.11
CA ILE A 218 -10.87 -9.83 16.50
C ILE A 218 -10.23 -8.72 17.31
N ASP A 219 -10.97 -8.23 18.29
CA ASP A 219 -10.42 -7.33 19.30
C ASP A 219 -9.60 -8.16 20.29
N ASP A 220 -8.36 -7.76 20.52
CA ASP A 220 -7.52 -8.40 21.52
C ASP A 220 -7.97 -8.00 22.93
N PRO A 221 -7.74 -8.86 23.92
CA PRO A 221 -7.64 -8.41 25.28
C PRO A 221 -6.50 -7.39 25.38
N PRO A 222 -6.56 -6.43 26.34
CA PRO A 222 -5.49 -5.46 26.53
C PRO A 222 -4.14 -6.15 26.53
N ALA A 223 -3.21 -5.66 25.73
CA ALA A 223 -1.88 -6.24 25.64
C ALA A 223 -1.23 -6.20 27.04
N PRO A 224 -0.55 -7.27 27.47
CA PRO A 224 0.28 -7.22 28.66
C PRO A 224 1.30 -6.09 28.51
N ALA A 225 1.51 -5.31 29.56
CA ALA A 225 2.56 -4.29 29.57
C ALA A 225 3.93 -4.95 29.31
N GLY A 226 4.56 -4.58 28.19
CA GLY A 226 5.87 -5.10 27.81
C GLY A 226 6.20 -4.77 26.35
N PRO A 227 7.48 -4.93 25.97
CA PRO A 227 7.86 -4.74 24.56
C PRO A 227 7.12 -5.74 23.66
N PRO A 228 6.79 -5.35 22.41
CA PRO A 228 6.09 -6.23 21.49
C PRO A 228 6.85 -7.54 21.32
N GLN A 229 6.18 -8.65 21.58
CA GLN A 229 6.80 -9.96 21.39
C GLN A 229 7.08 -10.19 19.90
N GLN A 230 8.24 -10.72 19.59
CA GLN A 230 8.66 -11.08 18.23
C GLN A 230 7.64 -12.02 17.58
N PRO A 231 7.44 -11.92 16.25
CA PRO A 231 6.54 -12.83 15.55
C PRO A 231 6.94 -14.27 15.82
N MET A 232 6.01 -15.04 16.34
CA MET A 232 6.25 -16.39 16.77
C MET A 232 5.91 -17.38 15.68
N GLY A 233 6.73 -18.42 15.54
CA GLY A 233 6.55 -19.51 14.61
C GLY A 233 6.91 -19.17 13.14
N PRO A 234 6.91 -20.18 12.28
CA PRO A 234 7.31 -20.04 10.87
C PRO A 234 6.35 -19.14 10.08
N ASP A 235 5.06 -19.18 10.40
CA ASP A 235 4.02 -18.44 9.69
C ASP A 235 3.81 -17.01 10.22
N GLY A 236 4.47 -16.63 11.33
CA GLY A 236 4.29 -15.35 12.01
C GLY A 236 3.01 -15.28 12.86
N ALA A 237 2.60 -14.08 13.24
CA ALA A 237 1.42 -13.86 14.06
C ALA A 237 0.12 -14.26 13.34
N SER A 238 -0.82 -14.89 14.04
CA SER A 238 -2.12 -15.33 13.51
C SER A 238 -3.08 -14.17 13.18
N GLN A 239 -2.87 -13.00 13.80
CA GLN A 239 -3.55 -11.74 13.48
C GLN A 239 -2.56 -10.79 12.80
N PHE A 240 -3.08 -9.75 12.14
CA PHE A 240 -2.23 -8.62 11.79
C PHE A 240 -1.65 -7.97 13.05
N VAL A 241 -0.41 -7.50 12.95
CA VAL A 241 0.24 -6.77 14.05
C VAL A 241 0.26 -5.29 13.71
N PRO A 242 -0.39 -4.43 14.50
CA PRO A 242 -0.46 -3.01 14.19
C PRO A 242 0.91 -2.36 13.96
N PRO A 243 0.95 -1.47 12.96
CA PRO A 243 -0.15 -1.12 12.06
C PRO A 243 -0.21 -2.02 10.82
N VAL A 244 -1.46 -2.29 10.35
CA VAL A 244 -1.70 -2.70 8.96
C VAL A 244 -1.54 -1.46 8.10
N HIS A 245 -0.43 -1.36 7.36
CA HIS A 245 0.09 -0.05 6.97
C HIS A 245 -0.13 0.35 5.52
N ALA A 246 -0.21 -0.60 4.60
CA ALA A 246 -0.51 -0.31 3.21
C ALA A 246 -1.38 -1.40 2.57
N VAL A 247 -2.21 -1.01 1.61
CA VAL A 247 -3.01 -1.91 0.79
C VAL A 247 -2.97 -1.45 -0.66
N LYS A 248 -2.68 -2.39 -1.58
CA LYS A 248 -2.74 -2.16 -3.02
C LYS A 248 -3.36 -3.36 -3.71
N VAL A 249 -4.13 -3.12 -4.77
CA VAL A 249 -4.73 -4.18 -5.58
C VAL A 249 -4.08 -4.19 -6.94
N SER A 250 -3.57 -5.34 -7.35
CA SER A 250 -2.93 -5.52 -8.65
C SER A 250 -3.94 -5.63 -9.79
N THR A 251 -3.47 -5.44 -11.02
CA THR A 251 -4.30 -5.51 -12.24
C THR A 251 -4.99 -6.86 -12.43
N ASP A 252 -4.40 -7.94 -11.93
CA ASP A 252 -4.96 -9.31 -11.92
C ASP A 252 -5.86 -9.60 -10.70
N GLY A 253 -6.14 -8.60 -9.85
CA GLY A 253 -7.12 -8.70 -8.77
C GLY A 253 -6.61 -9.40 -7.51
N LEU A 254 -5.32 -9.30 -7.22
CA LEU A 254 -4.76 -9.72 -5.94
C LEU A 254 -4.53 -8.51 -5.03
N VAL A 255 -4.90 -8.65 -3.77
CA VAL A 255 -4.77 -7.62 -2.74
C VAL A 255 -3.49 -7.85 -1.94
N TYR A 256 -2.56 -6.91 -2.00
CA TYR A 256 -1.31 -6.93 -1.26
C TYR A 256 -1.42 -6.04 -0.03
N VAL A 257 -1.11 -6.59 1.13
CA VAL A 257 -1.26 -5.93 2.44
C VAL A 257 0.08 -5.90 3.16
N ALA A 258 0.58 -4.71 3.46
CA ALA A 258 1.76 -4.53 4.29
C ALA A 258 1.36 -4.58 5.78
N ASP A 259 1.58 -5.71 6.41
CA ASP A 259 1.48 -5.92 7.86
C ASP A 259 2.80 -5.49 8.51
N ARG A 260 2.91 -4.17 8.81
CA ARG A 260 4.18 -3.54 9.20
C ARG A 260 4.71 -4.10 10.51
N GLY A 261 3.86 -4.23 11.52
CA GLY A 261 4.23 -4.82 12.80
C GLY A 261 4.49 -6.32 12.70
N GLY A 262 3.76 -7.03 11.81
CA GLY A 262 3.98 -8.43 11.51
C GLY A 262 5.20 -8.71 10.62
N ARG A 263 5.85 -7.65 10.12
CA ARG A 263 7.07 -7.73 9.30
C ARG A 263 6.88 -8.57 8.05
N ARG A 264 5.74 -8.41 7.37
CA ARG A 264 5.37 -9.23 6.19
C ARG A 264 4.49 -8.46 5.22
N VAL A 265 4.45 -8.96 4.00
CA VAL A 265 3.40 -8.65 3.03
C VAL A 265 2.56 -9.90 2.86
N GLN A 266 1.25 -9.80 3.08
CA GLN A 266 0.29 -10.87 2.79
C GLN A 266 -0.49 -10.55 1.52
N VAL A 267 -0.79 -11.58 0.74
CA VAL A 267 -1.53 -11.51 -0.52
C VAL A 267 -2.85 -12.23 -0.38
N PHE A 268 -3.91 -11.59 -0.86
CA PHE A 268 -5.27 -12.10 -0.80
C PHE A 268 -5.96 -12.01 -2.16
N THR A 269 -7.02 -12.77 -2.34
CA THR A 269 -7.99 -12.48 -3.40
C THR A 269 -8.80 -11.23 -3.05
N ILE A 270 -9.53 -10.67 -4.02
CA ILE A 270 -10.49 -9.57 -3.80
C ILE A 270 -11.52 -9.91 -2.70
N ALA A 271 -11.89 -11.18 -2.57
CA ALA A 271 -12.83 -11.65 -1.55
C ALA A 271 -12.21 -11.80 -0.14
N GLY A 272 -10.91 -11.53 0.03
CA GLY A 272 -10.21 -11.65 1.31
C GLY A 272 -9.67 -13.05 1.61
N LYS A 273 -9.71 -13.99 0.66
CA LYS A 273 -9.09 -15.32 0.85
C LYS A 273 -7.56 -15.18 0.75
N PHE A 274 -6.85 -15.67 1.76
CA PHE A 274 -5.39 -15.71 1.78
C PHE A 274 -4.82 -16.55 0.61
N VAL A 275 -3.75 -16.05 0.00
CA VAL A 275 -3.06 -16.67 -1.14
C VAL A 275 -1.61 -17.02 -0.77
N ASN A 276 -0.84 -16.03 -0.29
CA ASN A 276 0.59 -16.18 -0.04
C ASN A 276 1.10 -15.08 0.91
N GLN A 277 2.34 -15.21 1.40
CA GLN A 277 3.02 -14.15 2.14
C GLN A 277 4.53 -14.19 1.95
N VAL A 278 5.18 -13.07 2.24
CA VAL A 278 6.63 -12.95 2.36
C VAL A 278 6.98 -12.11 3.57
N PHE A 279 7.99 -12.53 4.32
CA PHE A 279 8.53 -11.75 5.43
C PHE A 279 9.52 -10.69 4.93
N ILE A 280 9.52 -9.55 5.58
CA ILE A 280 10.33 -8.38 5.23
C ILE A 280 11.29 -8.10 6.37
N GLY A 281 12.60 -8.34 6.16
CA GLY A 281 13.64 -8.10 7.17
C GLY A 281 13.40 -8.86 8.47
N ARG A 282 12.83 -10.06 8.42
CA ARG A 282 12.51 -10.88 9.60
C ARG A 282 13.78 -11.31 10.34
N GLU A 283 14.84 -11.54 9.59
CA GLU A 283 16.16 -11.94 10.08
C GLU A 283 16.90 -10.83 10.82
N CYS A 284 16.49 -9.60 10.62
CA CYS A 284 17.14 -8.46 11.23
C CYS A 284 16.68 -8.29 12.69
N HIS A 285 17.62 -8.14 13.60
CA HIS A 285 17.40 -7.98 15.04
C HIS A 285 17.88 -6.62 15.54
N ALA A 286 17.33 -6.12 16.66
CA ALA A 286 17.85 -4.92 17.30
C ALA A 286 19.34 -5.08 17.67
N PRO A 287 20.18 -4.01 17.53
CA PRO A 287 19.80 -2.61 17.24
C PRO A 287 19.67 -2.28 15.76
N ASP A 288 20.09 -3.15 14.84
CA ASP A 288 20.25 -2.84 13.40
C ASP A 288 18.90 -2.69 12.64
N CYS A 289 17.81 -3.05 13.27
CA CYS A 289 16.48 -3.01 12.68
C CYS A 289 15.57 -1.91 13.21
N GLY A 290 16.11 -0.90 13.86
CA GLY A 290 15.30 0.16 14.44
C GLY A 290 14.23 -0.42 15.38
N ASN A 291 12.94 -0.07 15.12
CA ASN A 291 11.83 -0.59 15.93
C ASN A 291 11.27 -1.95 15.41
N GLY A 292 11.91 -2.58 14.45
CA GLY A 292 11.50 -3.87 13.89
C GLY A 292 10.23 -3.84 13.02
N GLN A 293 9.70 -2.69 12.71
CA GLN A 293 8.50 -2.52 11.89
C GLN A 293 8.89 -2.25 10.43
N THR A 294 8.92 -3.27 9.59
CA THR A 294 9.62 -3.23 8.30
C THR A 294 8.74 -2.91 7.10
N ALA A 295 7.68 -3.67 6.86
CA ALA A 295 6.84 -3.53 5.65
C ALA A 295 5.95 -2.28 5.73
N ALA A 296 6.44 -1.11 5.30
CA ALA A 296 5.68 0.13 5.41
C ALA A 296 4.83 0.41 4.15
N GLY A 297 5.43 0.81 3.05
CA GLY A 297 4.74 1.09 1.79
C GLY A 297 4.94 -0.01 0.76
N ILE A 298 3.99 -0.14 -0.16
CA ILE A 298 4.09 -1.07 -1.30
C ILE A 298 3.64 -0.39 -2.59
N ALA A 299 4.30 -0.74 -3.70
CA ALA A 299 3.91 -0.34 -5.05
C ALA A 299 4.28 -1.41 -6.07
N PHE A 300 3.68 -1.35 -7.24
CA PHE A 300 3.97 -2.27 -8.35
C PHE A 300 4.69 -1.56 -9.48
N SER A 301 5.46 -2.30 -10.27
CA SER A 301 5.99 -1.78 -11.53
C SER A 301 4.85 -1.45 -12.50
N PRO A 302 5.03 -0.45 -13.41
CA PRO A 302 3.94 0.05 -14.25
C PRO A 302 3.69 -0.82 -15.48
N ASP A 303 4.50 -1.85 -15.71
CA ASP A 303 4.27 -2.77 -16.83
C ASP A 303 2.90 -3.49 -16.66
N PRO A 304 2.23 -3.88 -17.75
CA PRO A 304 0.88 -4.45 -17.70
C PRO A 304 0.74 -5.66 -16.78
N GLU A 305 1.82 -6.43 -16.60
CA GLU A 305 1.87 -7.62 -15.75
C GLU A 305 2.24 -7.29 -14.31
N GLN A 306 2.68 -6.05 -14.05
CA GLN A 306 3.17 -5.59 -12.75
C GLN A 306 4.19 -6.59 -12.17
N ARG A 307 5.23 -6.89 -12.94
CA ARG A 307 6.17 -7.97 -12.63
C ARG A 307 6.92 -7.81 -11.33
N TYR A 308 7.15 -6.56 -10.90
CA TYR A 308 7.89 -6.26 -9.67
C TYR A 308 6.96 -5.68 -8.60
N LEU A 309 7.19 -6.13 -7.37
CA LEU A 309 6.64 -5.55 -6.14
C LEU A 309 7.77 -4.79 -5.44
N TYR A 310 7.57 -3.52 -5.17
CA TYR A 310 8.46 -2.69 -4.38
C TYR A 310 7.92 -2.58 -2.96
N VAL A 311 8.77 -2.81 -1.96
CA VAL A 311 8.41 -2.71 -0.54
C VAL A 311 9.34 -1.73 0.17
N ALA A 312 8.75 -0.72 0.81
CA ALA A 312 9.49 0.17 1.69
C ALA A 312 9.82 -0.56 3.00
N ASN A 313 11.06 -1.02 3.13
CA ASN A 313 11.57 -1.57 4.38
C ASN A 313 12.01 -0.43 5.31
N ARG A 314 11.08 0.00 6.14
CA ARG A 314 11.22 1.17 6.99
C ARG A 314 12.40 1.06 7.97
N SER A 315 12.54 -0.08 8.63
CA SER A 315 13.53 -0.27 9.69
C SER A 315 14.97 -0.41 9.19
N GLN A 316 15.16 -0.79 7.93
CA GLN A 316 16.49 -0.90 7.31
C GLN A 316 16.76 0.22 6.30
N ALA A 317 15.82 1.18 6.15
CA ALA A 317 15.92 2.31 5.22
C ALA A 317 16.22 1.88 3.78
N GLN A 318 15.50 0.84 3.30
CA GLN A 318 15.71 0.24 1.98
C GLN A 318 14.40 0.11 1.21
N ILE A 319 14.50 0.20 -0.11
CA ILE A 319 13.44 -0.26 -1.02
C ILE A 319 13.83 -1.66 -1.47
N MET A 320 13.00 -2.64 -1.12
CA MET A 320 13.18 -4.04 -1.52
C MET A 320 12.39 -4.34 -2.78
N ILE A 321 12.96 -5.13 -3.67
CA ILE A 321 12.40 -5.52 -4.96
C ILE A 321 12.10 -7.02 -4.93
N PHE A 322 10.86 -7.37 -5.22
CA PHE A 322 10.42 -8.77 -5.30
C PHE A 322 9.82 -9.07 -6.67
N ASN A 323 9.89 -10.33 -7.08
CA ASN A 323 8.98 -10.85 -8.09
C ASN A 323 7.57 -10.82 -7.49
N ARG A 324 6.65 -10.04 -8.09
CA ARG A 324 5.31 -9.85 -7.53
C ARG A 324 4.51 -11.15 -7.40
N LYS A 325 4.62 -12.05 -8.38
CA LYS A 325 3.82 -13.29 -8.41
C LYS A 325 4.34 -14.37 -7.48
N THR A 326 5.67 -14.54 -7.42
CA THR A 326 6.30 -15.58 -6.60
C THR A 326 6.67 -15.12 -5.20
N LEU A 327 6.72 -13.79 -4.98
CA LEU A 327 7.24 -13.13 -3.78
C LEU A 327 8.73 -13.41 -3.52
N GLU A 328 9.47 -13.88 -4.54
CA GLU A 328 10.90 -14.06 -4.47
C GLU A 328 11.61 -12.72 -4.34
N PHE A 329 12.51 -12.58 -3.37
CA PHE A 329 13.38 -11.43 -3.22
C PHE A 329 14.40 -11.38 -4.36
N LEU A 330 14.53 -10.21 -5.00
CA LEU A 330 15.43 -10.02 -6.13
C LEU A 330 16.60 -9.11 -5.79
N ASP A 331 16.34 -7.98 -5.12
CA ASP A 331 17.35 -6.99 -4.77
C ASP A 331 16.81 -5.95 -3.78
N SER A 332 17.70 -5.09 -3.27
CA SER A 332 17.34 -3.91 -2.49
C SER A 332 18.32 -2.77 -2.69
N PHE A 333 17.88 -1.55 -2.43
CA PHE A 333 18.72 -0.35 -2.46
C PHE A 333 18.25 0.67 -1.44
N GLY A 334 19.11 1.65 -1.15
CA GLY A 334 18.90 2.64 -0.09
C GLY A 334 19.67 2.28 1.19
N SER A 335 19.82 3.25 2.07
CA SER A 335 20.49 3.11 3.36
C SER A 335 20.10 4.24 4.32
N TRP A 336 20.46 4.13 5.59
CA TRP A 336 20.35 5.21 6.55
C TRP A 336 21.21 6.41 6.15
N GLY A 337 20.63 7.60 6.28
CA GLY A 337 21.35 8.84 6.07
C GLY A 337 20.52 9.96 5.49
N SER A 338 21.17 11.06 5.11
CA SER A 338 20.54 12.29 4.61
C SER A 338 20.87 12.62 3.16
N ALA A 339 21.80 11.93 2.52
CA ALA A 339 22.12 12.12 1.11
C ALA A 339 21.01 11.62 0.17
N ALA A 340 21.12 11.91 -1.11
CA ALA A 340 20.25 11.30 -2.12
C ALA A 340 20.38 9.77 -2.10
N GLY A 341 19.25 9.05 -2.10
CA GLY A 341 19.21 7.60 -1.97
C GLY A 341 19.34 7.08 -0.55
N GLN A 342 19.47 7.97 0.44
CA GLN A 342 19.45 7.62 1.85
C GLN A 342 18.17 8.12 2.53
N PHE A 343 17.76 7.46 3.61
CA PHE A 343 16.52 7.75 4.32
C PHE A 343 16.75 7.87 5.83
N GLY A 344 16.03 8.78 6.46
CA GLY A 344 15.82 8.74 7.91
C GLY A 344 14.79 7.67 8.26
N THR A 345 13.55 7.86 7.84
CA THR A 345 12.51 6.84 7.99
C THR A 345 11.68 6.78 6.73
N LEU A 346 11.99 5.82 5.86
CA LEU A 346 11.21 5.53 4.66
C LEU A 346 9.80 5.07 5.05
N HIS A 347 8.77 5.62 4.39
CA HIS A 347 7.40 5.41 4.81
C HIS A 347 6.50 4.88 3.69
N HIS A 348 6.14 5.71 2.73
CA HIS A 348 5.37 5.31 1.56
C HIS A 348 6.20 5.49 0.28
N LEU A 349 5.76 4.83 -0.79
CA LEU A 349 6.32 4.97 -2.12
C LEU A 349 5.24 4.85 -3.19
N SER A 350 5.47 5.52 -4.32
CA SER A 350 4.63 5.46 -5.52
C SER A 350 5.47 5.35 -6.77
N VAL A 351 4.85 4.95 -7.89
CA VAL A 351 5.52 4.66 -9.16
C VAL A 351 4.80 5.39 -10.29
N ASP A 352 5.54 6.06 -11.18
CA ASP A 352 4.97 6.68 -12.38
C ASP A 352 4.91 5.71 -13.57
N SER A 353 4.31 6.14 -14.68
CA SER A 353 4.15 5.33 -15.88
C SER A 353 5.49 4.93 -16.54
N LYS A 354 6.58 5.63 -16.24
CA LYS A 354 7.94 5.39 -16.74
C LYS A 354 8.76 4.47 -15.83
N GLY A 355 8.18 4.08 -14.68
CA GLY A 355 8.83 3.23 -13.68
C GLY A 355 9.70 3.98 -12.68
N ASN A 356 9.66 5.31 -12.64
CA ASN A 356 10.35 6.05 -11.60
C ASN A 356 9.63 5.87 -10.25
N LEU A 357 10.40 5.81 -9.15
CA LEU A 357 9.86 5.72 -7.81
C LEU A 357 9.90 7.08 -7.11
N TYR A 358 8.91 7.34 -6.28
CA TYR A 358 8.82 8.53 -5.44
C TYR A 358 8.58 8.11 -4.00
N THR A 359 9.33 8.68 -3.04
CA THR A 359 9.32 8.23 -1.65
C THR A 359 8.93 9.33 -0.67
N ALA A 360 8.26 8.92 0.40
CA ALA A 360 7.92 9.74 1.55
C ALA A 360 8.77 9.34 2.77
N GLU A 361 9.16 10.31 3.57
CA GLU A 361 9.94 10.12 4.81
C GLU A 361 9.23 10.80 6.00
N VAL A 362 9.03 10.07 7.11
CA VAL A 362 8.30 10.59 8.29
C VAL A 362 9.18 10.99 9.47
N THR A 363 10.44 10.61 9.49
CA THR A 363 11.41 11.06 10.50
C THR A 363 12.65 11.53 9.79
N PRO A 364 12.68 12.77 9.34
CA PRO A 364 13.85 13.33 8.68
C PRO A 364 14.99 13.45 9.71
N LEU A 365 16.19 13.06 9.33
CA LEU A 365 17.38 13.19 10.18
C LEU A 365 17.81 14.66 10.33
N LYS A 366 17.44 15.49 9.35
CA LYS A 366 17.70 16.93 9.29
C LYS A 366 16.52 17.64 8.66
N PRO A 367 16.31 18.96 8.91
CA PRO A 367 15.22 19.72 8.29
C PRO A 367 15.16 19.62 6.76
N GLU A 368 16.31 19.60 6.09
CA GLU A 368 16.41 19.44 4.63
C GLU A 368 15.98 18.06 4.11
N ASN A 369 15.81 17.07 4.98
CA ASN A 369 15.27 15.76 4.64
C ASN A 369 13.74 15.70 4.70
N ARG A 370 13.06 16.81 4.96
CA ARG A 370 11.62 16.97 4.73
C ARG A 370 11.38 17.11 3.23
N ARG A 371 11.37 16.01 2.50
CA ARG A 371 11.45 15.98 1.03
C ARG A 371 10.68 14.79 0.45
N VAL A 372 10.42 14.89 -0.84
CA VAL A 372 10.19 13.73 -1.70
C VAL A 372 11.49 13.45 -2.44
N GLN A 373 11.93 12.21 -2.48
CA GLN A 373 13.00 11.78 -3.38
C GLN A 373 12.39 11.06 -4.58
N LYS A 374 12.90 11.39 -5.77
CA LYS A 374 12.66 10.66 -7.00
C LYS A 374 13.82 9.69 -7.24
N PHE A 375 13.49 8.48 -7.67
CA PHE A 375 14.43 7.48 -8.14
C PHE A 375 14.14 7.20 -9.60
N THR A 376 14.94 7.79 -10.47
CA THR A 376 14.77 7.63 -11.91
C THR A 376 15.14 6.23 -12.34
N PHE A 377 14.22 5.55 -13.00
CA PHE A 377 14.46 4.24 -13.60
C PHE A 377 15.52 4.36 -14.71
N THR A 378 16.57 3.57 -14.64
CA THR A 378 17.72 3.63 -15.57
C THR A 378 17.82 2.40 -16.47
N GLY A 379 16.88 1.46 -16.38
CA GLY A 379 16.86 0.25 -17.15
C GLY A 379 16.95 -1.00 -16.30
N PHE A 380 17.21 -2.12 -16.95
CA PHE A 380 17.31 -3.42 -16.29
C PHE A 380 18.75 -3.95 -16.36
N VAL A 381 19.15 -4.71 -15.34
CA VAL A 381 20.38 -5.51 -15.35
C VAL A 381 20.03 -6.99 -15.22
N PRO A 382 20.86 -7.92 -15.74
CA PRO A 382 20.66 -9.34 -15.52
C PRO A 382 20.66 -9.68 -14.02
N MET A 383 19.84 -10.64 -13.61
CA MET A 383 19.95 -11.20 -12.25
C MET A 383 21.34 -11.85 -12.08
N PRO A 384 21.94 -11.73 -10.89
CA PRO A 384 23.17 -12.47 -10.57
C PRO A 384 22.92 -13.96 -10.79
N THR A 385 23.79 -14.62 -11.52
CA THR A 385 23.74 -16.06 -11.67
C THR A 385 24.04 -16.68 -10.30
N VAL A 386 23.04 -17.25 -9.65
CA VAL A 386 23.28 -18.03 -8.43
C VAL A 386 24.06 -19.26 -8.84
N ILE A 387 25.37 -19.27 -8.62
CA ILE A 387 26.19 -20.47 -8.73
C ILE A 387 25.73 -21.38 -7.60
N LYS A 388 24.84 -22.33 -7.90
CA LYS A 388 24.55 -23.42 -6.97
C LYS A 388 25.84 -24.23 -6.85
N ASN A 389 26.63 -23.95 -5.84
CA ASN A 389 27.68 -24.87 -5.43
C ASN A 389 27.00 -26.20 -5.07
N LYS A 390 27.34 -27.24 -5.85
CA LYS A 390 26.87 -28.61 -5.65
C LYS A 390 27.45 -29.19 -4.38
#